data_ce43231d3d997dd310b56986a5e80ca6
#
_entry.id   ce43231d3d997dd310b56986a5e80ca6
#
_cell.length_a   1.000
_cell.length_b   1.000
_cell.length_c   1.000
_cell.angle_alpha   90.00
_cell.angle_beta   90.00
_cell.angle_gamma   90.00
#
_symmetry.space_group_name_H-M   'P 1'
#
loop_
_entity.id
_entity.type
_entity.pdbx_description
1 polymer ?
#
loop_
_entity_poly.entity_id
_entity_poly.type
_entity_poly.pdbx_seq_one_letter_code
_entity_poly.pdbx_strand_id
1 'polypeptide(L)'
;MGRTDVVIAFDFIDAFGLRIEEMCRTKLEYLMSALKNGQLVIPKGKGGQKRNITLDPTQRALIVRYVEYFQARGLRPGDYLISSSEKHGVWDAKRSLQNWMSYNREKFMVKDRDKIVEEGKKKRHATISWHGLRHGYTQKTHADALIENLKQAKKIVSENLGHHRYKVTRIYLAEENPKKKAQ
;
A
#
# COMPACT_ATOMS: atom_id res chain seq x y z
N MET A 1 -4.32 24.32 -6.73
CA MET A 1 -3.64 23.62 -5.62
C MET A 1 -3.66 22.12 -5.87
N GLY A 2 -2.51 21.45 -5.80
CA GLY A 2 -2.43 20.00 -5.99
C GLY A 2 -3.09 19.23 -4.83
N ARG A 3 -3.60 18.04 -5.12
CA ARG A 3 -4.20 17.10 -4.14
C ARG A 3 -3.10 16.44 -3.31
N THR A 4 -2.66 17.11 -2.25
CA THR A 4 -1.58 16.63 -1.36
C THR A 4 -1.93 15.31 -0.68
N ASP A 5 -3.22 15.12 -0.31
CA ASP A 5 -3.73 13.85 0.25
C ASP A 5 -3.54 12.66 -0.71
N VAL A 6 -3.66 12.90 -2.01
CA VAL A 6 -3.41 11.89 -3.04
C VAL A 6 -1.92 11.52 -3.09
N VAL A 7 -1.02 12.52 -3.06
CA VAL A 7 0.43 12.28 -3.06
C VAL A 7 0.85 11.48 -1.83
N ILE A 8 0.37 11.88 -0.65
CA ILE A 8 0.63 11.17 0.60
C ILE A 8 0.14 9.71 0.51
N ALA A 9 -1.08 9.50 -0.02
CA ALA A 9 -1.64 8.17 -0.17
C ALA A 9 -0.80 7.31 -1.14
N PHE A 10 -0.32 7.87 -2.25
CA PHE A 10 0.58 7.18 -3.18
C PHE A 10 1.86 6.75 -2.49
N ASP A 11 2.57 7.69 -1.85
CA ASP A 11 3.86 7.44 -1.20
C ASP A 11 3.74 6.33 -0.14
N PHE A 12 2.69 6.40 0.71
CA PHE A 12 2.51 5.41 1.78
C PHE A 12 2.02 4.05 1.28
N ILE A 13 1.15 4.01 0.28
CA ILE A 13 0.68 2.74 -0.27
C ILE A 13 1.80 2.03 -1.02
N ASP A 14 2.61 2.77 -1.77
CA ASP A 14 3.75 2.23 -2.50
C ASP A 14 4.87 1.76 -1.54
N ALA A 15 5.21 2.59 -0.53
CA ALA A 15 6.31 2.28 0.38
C ALA A 15 5.98 1.20 1.43
N PHE A 16 4.72 1.06 1.87
CA PHE A 16 4.33 0.20 2.99
C PHE A 16 3.26 -0.84 2.64
N GLY A 17 2.82 -0.89 1.40
CA GLY A 17 1.77 -1.79 0.95
C GLY A 17 0.45 -1.60 1.71
N LEU A 18 0.12 -0.38 2.14
CA LEU A 18 -1.12 -0.10 2.86
C LEU A 18 -2.34 -0.34 1.97
N ARG A 19 -3.44 -0.79 2.58
CA ARG A 19 -4.75 -0.65 1.95
C ARG A 19 -5.18 0.81 2.03
N ILE A 20 -5.96 1.28 1.06
CA ILE A 20 -6.46 2.66 1.04
C ILE A 20 -7.15 3.04 2.37
N GLU A 21 -7.89 2.12 2.98
CA GLU A 21 -8.54 2.35 4.26
C GLU A 21 -7.55 2.40 5.42
N GLU A 22 -6.51 1.56 5.40
CA GLU A 22 -5.41 1.61 6.37
C GLU A 22 -4.70 2.96 6.29
N MET A 23 -4.43 3.46 5.06
CA MET A 23 -3.87 4.80 4.86
C MET A 23 -4.77 5.90 5.43
N CYS A 24 -6.07 5.86 5.16
CA CYS A 24 -7.02 6.85 5.70
C CYS A 24 -7.10 6.81 7.24
N ARG A 25 -6.79 5.68 7.87
CA ARG A 25 -6.75 5.52 9.34
C ARG A 25 -5.40 5.81 9.96
N THR A 26 -4.39 6.14 9.16
CA THR A 26 -3.03 6.41 9.68
C THR A 26 -2.99 7.75 10.37
N LYS A 27 -2.46 7.77 11.60
CA LYS A 27 -2.29 8.95 12.45
C LYS A 27 -0.83 9.33 12.54
N LEU A 28 -0.56 10.61 12.88
CA LEU A 28 0.79 11.10 13.04
C LEU A 28 1.55 10.36 14.17
N GLU A 29 0.88 10.01 15.25
CA GLU A 29 1.48 9.22 16.34
C GLU A 29 2.02 7.85 15.91
N TYR A 30 1.42 7.21 14.87
CA TYR A 30 1.92 5.94 14.34
C TYR A 30 3.26 6.12 13.64
N LEU A 31 3.44 7.23 12.91
CA LEU A 31 4.71 7.56 12.27
C LEU A 31 5.79 7.89 13.29
N MET A 32 5.45 8.71 14.30
CA MET A 32 6.38 9.06 15.38
C MET A 32 6.81 7.81 16.17
N SER A 33 5.87 6.93 16.48
CA SER A 33 6.16 5.64 17.12
C SER A 33 7.03 4.75 16.25
N ALA A 34 6.80 4.75 14.94
CA ALA A 34 7.59 3.96 14.00
C ALA A 34 9.05 4.40 13.94
N LEU A 35 9.32 5.71 13.99
CA LEU A 35 10.70 6.24 14.08
C LEU A 35 11.42 5.80 15.35
N LYS A 36 10.69 5.73 16.48
CA LYS A 36 11.24 5.32 17.77
C LYS A 36 11.51 3.82 17.83
N ASN A 37 10.58 3.01 17.30
CA ASN A 37 10.59 1.56 17.49
C ASN A 37 11.14 0.78 16.27
N GLY A 38 11.45 1.46 15.16
CA GLY A 38 11.90 0.83 13.92
C GLY A 38 10.81 0.04 13.17
N GLN A 39 9.55 0.15 13.58
CA GLN A 39 8.42 -0.60 12.99
C GLN A 39 7.17 0.28 12.87
N LEU A 40 6.57 0.32 11.69
CA LEU A 40 5.26 0.92 11.48
C LEU A 40 4.16 -0.09 11.86
N VAL A 41 3.36 0.28 12.84
CA VAL A 41 2.25 -0.54 13.34
C VAL A 41 0.95 -0.12 12.66
N ILE A 42 0.25 -1.06 12.03
CA ILE A 42 -1.10 -0.89 11.49
C ILE A 42 -2.07 -1.58 12.43
N PRO A 43 -2.79 -0.81 13.28
CA PRO A 43 -3.56 -1.40 14.37
C PRO A 43 -4.82 -2.14 13.92
N LYS A 44 -5.43 -1.72 12.80
CA LYS A 44 -6.69 -2.29 12.27
C LYS A 44 -6.54 -2.60 10.77
N GLY A 45 -5.96 -3.74 10.44
CA GLY A 45 -5.97 -4.28 9.07
C GLY A 45 -7.28 -4.99 8.72
N LYS A 46 -7.30 -5.70 7.58
CA LYS A 46 -8.47 -6.49 7.16
C LYS A 46 -8.79 -7.55 8.21
N GLY A 47 -10.05 -7.62 8.63
CA GLY A 47 -10.49 -8.53 9.70
C GLY A 47 -10.08 -8.07 11.10
N GLY A 48 -9.74 -6.78 11.29
CA GLY A 48 -9.37 -6.23 12.61
C GLY A 48 -7.95 -6.56 13.06
N GLN A 49 -7.16 -7.22 12.21
CA GLN A 49 -5.85 -7.71 12.62
C GLN A 49 -4.77 -6.63 12.57
N LYS A 50 -3.96 -6.59 13.61
CA LYS A 50 -2.76 -5.78 13.70
C LYS A 50 -1.64 -6.40 12.83
N ARG A 51 -0.86 -5.54 12.17
CA ARG A 51 0.38 -5.96 11.51
C ARG A 51 1.48 -4.93 11.75
N ASN A 52 2.70 -5.40 11.75
CA ASN A 52 3.90 -4.59 11.92
C ASN A 52 4.72 -4.66 10.62
N ILE A 53 5.28 -3.53 10.23
CA ILE A 53 6.17 -3.41 9.07
C ILE A 53 7.51 -2.91 9.61
N THR A 54 8.54 -3.72 9.56
CA THR A 54 9.90 -3.31 9.89
C THR A 54 10.39 -2.32 8.85
N LEU A 55 10.93 -1.18 9.30
CA LEU A 55 11.34 -0.10 8.42
C LEU A 55 12.71 -0.38 7.83
N ASP A 56 12.82 -0.34 6.50
CA ASP A 56 14.08 -0.15 5.82
C ASP A 56 14.54 1.33 5.87
N PRO A 57 15.80 1.65 5.49
CA PRO A 57 16.31 3.02 5.52
C PRO A 57 15.49 4.00 4.67
N THR A 58 14.98 3.57 3.50
CA THR A 58 14.18 4.40 2.59
C THR A 58 12.81 4.72 3.20
N GLN A 59 12.17 3.72 3.76
CA GLN A 59 10.89 3.87 4.47
C GLN A 59 11.04 4.78 5.70
N ARG A 60 12.15 4.63 6.44
CA ARG A 60 12.45 5.49 7.57
C ARG A 60 12.63 6.96 7.14
N ALA A 61 13.38 7.23 6.08
CA ALA A 61 13.56 8.58 5.54
C ALA A 61 12.24 9.19 5.08
N LEU A 62 11.37 8.39 4.44
CA LEU A 62 10.03 8.82 4.05
C LEU A 62 9.19 9.24 5.26
N ILE A 63 9.21 8.45 6.34
CA ILE A 63 8.46 8.78 7.56
C ILE A 63 9.01 10.05 8.20
N VAL A 64 10.33 10.25 8.30
CA VAL A 64 10.94 11.48 8.83
C VAL A 64 10.40 12.69 8.08
N ARG A 65 10.51 12.68 6.74
CA ARG A 65 10.00 13.76 5.88
C ARG A 65 8.54 14.11 6.17
N TYR A 66 7.69 13.09 6.33
CA TYR A 66 6.26 13.32 6.56
C TYR A 66 5.95 13.75 8.00
N VAL A 67 6.68 13.27 9.00
CA VAL A 67 6.53 13.77 10.37
C VAL A 67 6.84 15.27 10.43
N GLU A 68 7.97 15.70 9.87
CA GLU A 68 8.35 17.12 9.77
C GLU A 68 7.30 17.94 9.01
N TYR A 69 6.85 17.42 7.86
CA TYR A 69 5.82 18.05 7.04
C TYR A 69 4.52 18.30 7.80
N PHE A 70 4.04 17.31 8.56
CA PHE A 70 2.79 17.40 9.29
C PHE A 70 2.92 18.25 10.56
N GLN A 71 4.04 18.15 11.29
CA GLN A 71 4.32 18.98 12.45
C GLN A 71 4.42 20.47 12.08
N ALA A 72 5.08 20.80 10.98
CA ALA A 72 5.15 22.16 10.46
C ALA A 72 3.77 22.75 10.08
N ARG A 73 2.76 21.88 9.87
CA ARG A 73 1.35 22.26 9.62
C ARG A 73 0.47 22.20 10.85
N GLY A 74 1.04 21.98 12.02
CA GLY A 74 0.34 22.00 13.30
C GLY A 74 -0.48 20.73 13.58
N LEU A 75 -0.26 19.61 12.85
CA LEU A 75 -0.90 18.34 13.19
C LEU A 75 -0.37 17.84 14.54
N ARG A 76 -1.31 17.40 15.38
CA ARG A 76 -1.01 16.78 16.68
C ARG A 76 -0.89 15.27 16.51
N PRO A 77 -0.22 14.56 17.43
CA PRO A 77 -0.01 13.11 17.33
C PRO A 77 -1.28 12.30 17.06
N GLY A 78 -2.40 12.64 17.69
CA GLY A 78 -3.68 11.95 17.50
C GLY A 78 -4.43 12.28 16.20
N ASP A 79 -3.98 13.24 15.43
CA ASP A 79 -4.65 13.65 14.19
C ASP A 79 -4.33 12.67 13.06
N TYR A 80 -5.32 12.46 12.17
CA TYR A 80 -5.16 11.64 10.97
C TYR A 80 -4.38 12.40 9.90
N LEU A 81 -3.55 11.69 9.13
CA LEU A 81 -2.73 12.32 8.09
C LEU A 81 -3.55 12.92 6.94
N ILE A 82 -4.66 12.26 6.57
CA ILE A 82 -5.48 12.66 5.42
C ILE A 82 -7.00 12.65 5.71
N SER A 83 -7.41 12.19 6.88
CA SER A 83 -8.82 12.12 7.27
C SER A 83 -9.10 13.15 8.36
N SER A 84 -10.31 13.70 8.37
CA SER A 84 -10.73 14.69 9.38
C SER A 84 -11.19 14.05 10.70
N SER A 85 -11.66 12.79 10.66
CA SER A 85 -12.17 12.05 11.81
C SER A 85 -12.12 10.53 11.60
N GLU A 86 -12.37 9.75 12.66
CA GLU A 86 -12.27 8.28 12.57
C GLU A 86 -13.38 7.66 11.72
N LYS A 87 -14.65 8.03 11.93
CA LYS A 87 -15.78 7.36 11.28
C LYS A 87 -16.09 7.98 9.92
N HIS A 88 -16.57 9.21 9.92
CA HIS A 88 -16.98 9.88 8.68
C HIS A 88 -15.79 10.35 7.85
N GLY A 89 -14.77 10.94 8.46
CA GLY A 89 -13.59 11.43 7.77
C GLY A 89 -12.79 10.33 7.06
N VAL A 90 -12.66 9.14 7.63
CA VAL A 90 -12.02 7.98 6.98
C VAL A 90 -12.81 7.54 5.76
N TRP A 91 -14.15 7.49 5.85
CA TRP A 91 -15.00 7.11 4.73
C TRP A 91 -14.94 8.14 3.60
N ASP A 92 -15.03 9.43 3.94
CA ASP A 92 -14.98 10.53 2.97
C ASP A 92 -13.61 10.61 2.29
N ALA A 93 -12.51 10.51 3.05
CA ALA A 93 -11.16 10.48 2.50
C ALA A 93 -10.98 9.30 1.53
N LYS A 94 -11.40 8.09 1.93
CA LYS A 94 -11.35 6.90 1.09
C LYS A 94 -12.14 7.10 -0.21
N ARG A 95 -13.37 7.60 -0.12
CA ARG A 95 -14.21 7.88 -1.28
C ARG A 95 -13.59 8.93 -2.19
N SER A 96 -13.06 10.01 -1.60
CA SER A 96 -12.37 11.08 -2.34
C SER A 96 -11.15 10.55 -3.12
N LEU A 97 -10.30 9.74 -2.48
CA LEU A 97 -9.16 9.11 -3.13
C LEU A 97 -9.59 8.12 -4.24
N GLN A 98 -10.64 7.33 -4.00
CA GLN A 98 -11.17 6.40 -5.00
C GLN A 98 -11.72 7.15 -6.23
N ASN A 99 -12.47 8.21 -6.02
CA ASN A 99 -12.98 9.04 -7.09
C ASN A 99 -11.84 9.68 -7.89
N TRP A 100 -10.86 10.27 -7.21
CA TRP A 100 -9.69 10.83 -7.87
C TRP A 100 -8.99 9.80 -8.76
N MET A 101 -8.75 8.61 -8.25
CA MET A 101 -8.14 7.53 -9.02
C MET A 101 -9.00 7.14 -10.22
N SER A 102 -10.31 7.04 -10.05
CA SER A 102 -11.24 6.71 -11.13
C SER A 102 -11.20 7.72 -12.27
N TYR A 103 -11.19 9.02 -11.95
CA TYR A 103 -11.15 10.10 -12.94
C TYR A 103 -9.78 10.29 -13.62
N ASN A 104 -8.70 9.90 -12.95
CA ASN A 104 -7.36 10.18 -13.44
C ASN A 104 -6.60 8.92 -13.92
N ARG A 105 -7.14 7.72 -13.71
CA ARG A 105 -6.43 6.46 -13.99
C ARG A 105 -5.90 6.35 -15.43
N GLU A 106 -6.62 6.91 -16.39
CA GLU A 106 -6.23 6.85 -17.80
C GLU A 106 -5.02 7.72 -18.13
N LYS A 107 -4.70 8.72 -17.30
CA LYS A 107 -3.48 9.53 -17.41
C LYS A 107 -2.23 8.76 -17.01
N PHE A 108 -2.38 7.65 -16.30
CA PHE A 108 -1.31 6.78 -15.78
C PHE A 108 -1.36 5.39 -16.41
N MET A 109 -1.71 5.31 -17.69
CA MET A 109 -1.79 4.03 -18.39
C MET A 109 -0.42 3.44 -18.69
N VAL A 110 -0.34 2.12 -18.64
CA VAL A 110 0.84 1.38 -19.09
C VAL A 110 1.02 1.58 -20.61
N LYS A 111 2.25 1.84 -21.06
CA LYS A 111 2.57 2.09 -22.47
C LYS A 111 2.11 0.97 -23.42
N ASP A 112 2.05 -0.28 -22.91
CA ASP A 112 1.68 -1.46 -23.69
C ASP A 112 0.23 -1.91 -23.46
N ARG A 113 -0.68 -0.97 -23.15
CA ARG A 113 -2.10 -1.28 -22.87
C ARG A 113 -2.74 -2.16 -23.94
N ASP A 114 -2.52 -1.83 -25.20
CA ASP A 114 -3.18 -2.51 -26.31
C ASP A 114 -2.70 -3.95 -26.44
N LYS A 115 -1.40 -4.21 -26.27
CA LYS A 115 -0.85 -5.58 -26.19
C LYS A 115 -1.45 -6.38 -25.04
N ILE A 116 -1.63 -5.77 -23.86
CA ILE A 116 -2.24 -6.43 -22.71
C ILE A 116 -3.69 -6.84 -22.99
N VAL A 117 -4.42 -6.02 -23.75
CA VAL A 117 -5.81 -6.29 -24.17
C VAL A 117 -5.85 -7.37 -25.26
N GLU A 118 -4.95 -7.31 -26.24
CA GLU A 118 -4.81 -8.29 -27.32
C GLU A 118 -4.44 -9.68 -26.80
N GLU A 119 -3.63 -9.76 -25.73
CA GLU A 119 -3.33 -11.02 -25.04
C GLU A 119 -4.50 -11.57 -24.20
N GLY A 120 -5.71 -11.02 -24.33
CA GLY A 120 -6.92 -11.46 -23.63
C GLY A 120 -6.97 -11.08 -22.16
N LYS A 121 -6.03 -10.26 -21.68
CA LYS A 121 -6.06 -9.76 -20.30
C LYS A 121 -7.13 -8.69 -20.15
N LYS A 122 -7.82 -8.69 -19.01
CA LYS A 122 -8.89 -7.71 -18.74
C LYS A 122 -8.34 -6.28 -18.75
N LYS A 123 -9.02 -5.37 -19.41
CA LYS A 123 -8.68 -3.93 -19.54
C LYS A 123 -8.27 -3.25 -18.21
N ARG A 124 -8.83 -3.71 -17.08
CA ARG A 124 -8.49 -3.24 -15.73
C ARG A 124 -7.01 -3.48 -15.33
N HIS A 125 -6.32 -4.42 -15.96
CA HIS A 125 -4.91 -4.71 -15.66
C HIS A 125 -3.95 -3.72 -16.32
N ALA A 126 -4.43 -2.93 -17.28
CA ALA A 126 -3.66 -1.91 -17.97
C ALA A 126 -3.78 -0.52 -17.33
N THR A 127 -4.47 -0.38 -16.19
CA THR A 127 -4.68 0.90 -15.52
C THR A 127 -4.20 0.85 -14.08
N ILE A 128 -3.69 2.00 -13.59
CA ILE A 128 -3.30 2.14 -12.19
C ILE A 128 -4.52 2.07 -11.27
N SER A 129 -4.33 1.51 -10.09
CA SER A 129 -5.32 1.48 -9.01
C SER A 129 -4.62 1.47 -7.66
N TRP A 130 -5.30 1.89 -6.60
CA TRP A 130 -4.78 1.78 -5.24
C TRP A 130 -4.39 0.34 -4.86
N HIS A 131 -5.14 -0.61 -5.35
CA HIS A 131 -4.82 -2.03 -5.16
C HIS A 131 -3.61 -2.47 -5.99
N GLY A 132 -3.46 -1.92 -7.20
CA GLY A 132 -2.30 -2.13 -8.06
C GLY A 132 -1.00 -1.64 -7.43
N LEU A 133 -0.99 -0.47 -6.77
CA LEU A 133 0.17 0.01 -6.02
C LEU A 133 0.58 -0.97 -4.92
N ARG A 134 -0.39 -1.51 -4.17
CA ARG A 134 -0.10 -2.54 -3.17
C ARG A 134 0.44 -3.83 -3.79
N HIS A 135 0.01 -4.19 -5.00
CA HIS A 135 0.62 -5.30 -5.76
C HIS A 135 2.08 -5.00 -6.10
N GLY A 136 2.39 -3.77 -6.56
CA GLY A 136 3.76 -3.33 -6.83
C GLY A 136 4.65 -3.48 -5.60
N TYR A 137 4.20 -2.98 -4.44
CA TYR A 137 4.89 -3.20 -3.16
C TYR A 137 5.15 -4.68 -2.89
N THR A 138 4.14 -5.54 -3.07
CA THR A 138 4.28 -6.98 -2.82
C THR A 138 5.34 -7.61 -3.71
N GLN A 139 5.33 -7.28 -5.00
CA GLN A 139 6.30 -7.79 -5.97
C GLN A 139 7.72 -7.32 -5.64
N LYS A 140 7.89 -6.03 -5.31
CA LYS A 140 9.17 -5.46 -4.90
C LYS A 140 9.70 -6.15 -3.64
N THR A 141 8.90 -6.21 -2.57
CA THR A 141 9.29 -6.84 -1.30
C THR A 141 9.64 -8.31 -1.49
N HIS A 142 8.93 -9.02 -2.37
CA HIS A 142 9.24 -10.41 -2.68
C HIS A 142 10.56 -10.54 -3.44
N ALA A 143 10.81 -9.68 -4.43
CA ALA A 143 12.07 -9.67 -5.17
C ALA A 143 13.27 -9.38 -4.26
N ASP A 144 13.15 -8.39 -3.37
CA ASP A 144 14.18 -8.03 -2.40
C ASP A 144 14.46 -9.21 -1.44
N ALA A 145 13.41 -9.87 -0.94
CA ALA A 145 13.54 -11.03 -0.07
C ALA A 145 14.09 -12.29 -0.78
N LEU A 146 13.87 -12.43 -2.09
CA LEU A 146 14.48 -13.53 -2.88
C LEU A 146 16.00 -13.42 -2.94
N ILE A 147 16.54 -12.20 -2.93
CA ILE A 147 17.98 -11.95 -2.94
C ILE A 147 18.62 -12.47 -1.63
N GLU A 148 17.91 -12.31 -0.51
CA GLU A 148 18.40 -12.71 0.80
C GLU A 148 18.17 -14.20 1.10
N ASN A 149 16.96 -14.71 0.89
CA ASN A 149 16.62 -16.12 1.16
C ASN A 149 15.29 -16.55 0.53
N LEU A 150 15.35 -17.37 -0.50
CA LEU A 150 14.20 -17.88 -1.26
C LEU A 150 13.10 -18.52 -0.39
N LYS A 151 13.46 -19.25 0.68
CA LYS A 151 12.49 -19.93 1.55
C LYS A 151 11.73 -18.97 2.46
N GLN A 152 12.36 -17.87 2.86
CA GLN A 152 11.77 -16.89 3.78
C GLN A 152 11.02 -15.78 3.06
N ALA A 153 11.32 -15.52 1.79
CA ALA A 153 10.73 -14.43 1.01
C ALA A 153 9.19 -14.43 1.07
N LYS A 154 8.58 -15.57 0.85
CA LYS A 154 7.12 -15.72 0.84
C LYS A 154 6.49 -15.50 2.21
N LYS A 155 7.18 -15.88 3.27
CA LYS A 155 6.75 -15.67 4.65
C LYS A 155 6.78 -14.20 5.01
N ILE A 156 7.90 -13.51 4.73
CA ILE A 156 8.07 -12.06 4.96
C ILE A 156 6.96 -11.26 4.25
N VAL A 157 6.71 -11.55 2.99
CA VAL A 157 5.64 -10.87 2.23
C VAL A 157 4.27 -11.12 2.83
N SER A 158 3.97 -12.36 3.21
CA SER A 158 2.69 -12.71 3.84
C SER A 158 2.46 -11.98 5.15
N GLU A 159 3.47 -11.90 6.00
CA GLU A 159 3.44 -11.18 7.28
C GLU A 159 3.25 -9.67 7.06
N ASN A 160 4.02 -9.05 6.17
CA ASN A 160 3.92 -7.62 5.86
C ASN A 160 2.55 -7.21 5.31
N LEU A 161 1.90 -8.11 4.58
CA LEU A 161 0.56 -7.88 4.05
C LEU A 161 -0.57 -8.24 5.04
N GLY A 162 -0.25 -8.88 6.18
CA GLY A 162 -1.22 -9.41 7.11
C GLY A 162 -2.10 -10.49 6.48
N HIS A 163 -1.52 -11.38 5.70
CA HIS A 163 -2.19 -12.53 5.13
C HIS A 163 -1.94 -13.77 6.00
N HIS A 164 -3.01 -14.38 6.56
CA HIS A 164 -2.90 -15.63 7.30
C HIS A 164 -2.92 -16.88 6.41
N ARG A 165 -3.26 -16.72 5.13
CA ARG A 165 -3.30 -17.81 4.16
C ARG A 165 -2.37 -17.52 3.00
N TYR A 166 -1.34 -18.32 2.85
CA TYR A 166 -0.35 -18.24 1.75
C TYR A 166 -1.02 -18.18 0.34
N LYS A 167 -2.16 -18.82 0.17
CA LYS A 167 -2.93 -18.78 -1.09
C LYS A 167 -3.28 -17.34 -1.52
N VAL A 168 -3.53 -16.45 -0.56
CA VAL A 168 -3.81 -15.03 -0.85
C VAL A 168 -2.55 -14.32 -1.31
N THR A 169 -1.41 -14.58 -0.67
CA THR A 169 -0.11 -14.01 -1.04
C THR A 169 0.29 -14.40 -2.46
N ARG A 170 0.04 -15.64 -2.90
CA ARG A 170 0.32 -16.11 -4.28
C ARG A 170 -0.38 -15.28 -5.35
N ILE A 171 -1.61 -14.82 -5.09
CA ILE A 171 -2.34 -13.96 -6.05
C ILE A 171 -1.59 -12.64 -6.29
N TYR A 172 -0.98 -12.09 -5.25
CA TYR A 172 -0.20 -10.85 -5.35
C TYR A 172 1.15 -11.05 -6.02
N LEU A 173 1.74 -12.23 -5.87
CA LEU A 173 3.02 -12.57 -6.49
C LEU A 173 2.88 -12.99 -7.96
N ALA A 174 1.66 -13.00 -8.50
CA ALA A 174 1.37 -13.47 -9.85
C ALA A 174 1.89 -14.89 -10.13
N GLU A 175 2.03 -15.73 -9.10
CA GLU A 175 2.45 -17.12 -9.26
C GLU A 175 1.38 -17.91 -10.03
N GLU A 176 1.79 -18.61 -11.10
CA GLU A 176 0.91 -19.49 -11.88
C GLU A 176 0.28 -20.57 -10.99
N ASN A 177 -1.00 -20.78 -11.19
CA ASN A 177 -1.71 -21.85 -10.48
C ASN A 177 -1.29 -23.21 -11.09
N PRO A 178 -0.58 -24.09 -10.38
CA PRO A 178 -0.09 -25.36 -10.95
C PRO A 178 -1.20 -26.28 -11.46
N LYS A 179 -2.45 -26.05 -11.03
CA LYS A 179 -3.62 -26.82 -11.49
C LYS A 179 -4.13 -26.44 -12.89
N LYS A 180 -3.61 -25.38 -13.54
CA LYS A 180 -3.99 -25.00 -14.92
C LYS A 180 -3.09 -25.60 -15.99
N LYS A 181 -2.03 -26.32 -15.64
CA LYS A 181 -1.13 -27.01 -16.60
C LYS A 181 -1.51 -28.49 -16.88
N ALA A 182 -2.63 -28.97 -16.33
CA ALA A 182 -3.09 -30.36 -16.50
C ALA A 182 -4.47 -30.41 -17.18
N GLN A 183 -4.65 -29.65 -18.26
CA GLN A 183 -5.73 -29.81 -19.24
C GLN A 183 -5.19 -29.55 -20.63
#